data_a6c49428be4d53545596349a71e7c4e0
#
_entry.id   a6c49428be4d53545596349a71e7c4e0
#
_cell.length_a   1.000
_cell.length_b   1.000
_cell.length_c   1.000
_cell.angle_alpha   90.00
_cell.angle_beta   90.00
_cell.angle_gamma   90.00
#
_symmetry.space_group_name_H-M   'P 1'
#
loop_
_entity.id
_entity.type
_entity.pdbx_description
1 polymer ?
#
loop_
_entity_poly.entity_id
_entity_poly.type
_entity_poly.pdbx_seq_one_letter_code
_entity_poly.pdbx_strand_id
1 'polypeptide(L)'
;MSVLFLEYPKCSTCKKAKAWLESNGVAFDDRHIVEENPSAEELKIWWQMSGLPLKKFFNTSGLLYKELQLKDKLPDMSEEEQLELLSTNGMLVKRPLIIGEDFVLVGFKEAEWERLK
;
A
#
# COMPACT_ATOMS: atom_id res chain seq x y z
N MET A 1 13.48 13.65 8.30
CA MET A 1 13.49 12.57 7.29
C MET A 1 12.13 12.43 6.64
N SER A 2 12.09 12.15 5.35
CA SER A 2 10.82 11.97 4.66
C SER A 2 10.45 10.50 4.56
N VAL A 3 9.15 10.23 4.48
CA VAL A 3 8.64 8.89 4.22
C VAL A 3 8.18 8.82 2.76
N LEU A 4 8.08 7.60 2.22
CA LEU A 4 7.51 7.40 0.89
C LEU A 4 6.01 7.18 1.06
N PHE A 5 5.22 7.97 0.33
CA PHE A 5 3.76 7.90 0.38
C PHE A 5 3.25 7.42 -0.98
N LEU A 6 2.76 6.17 -1.02
CA LEU A 6 2.17 5.62 -2.24
C LEU A 6 0.67 5.83 -2.21
N GLU A 7 0.15 6.48 -3.24
CA GLU A 7 -1.24 6.88 -3.28
C GLU A 7 -1.83 6.78 -4.68
N TYR A 8 -3.15 6.77 -4.74
CA TYR A 8 -3.89 6.93 -5.99
C TYR A 8 -4.66 8.25 -5.88
N PRO A 9 -4.36 9.26 -6.72
CA PRO A 9 -4.95 10.60 -6.56
C PRO A 9 -6.47 10.68 -6.58
N LYS A 10 -7.12 9.72 -7.24
CA LYS A 10 -8.59 9.66 -7.31
C LYS A 10 -9.23 8.95 -6.12
N CYS A 11 -8.44 8.39 -5.22
CA CYS A 11 -8.93 7.68 -4.05
C CYS A 11 -9.24 8.66 -2.92
N SER A 12 -10.47 8.64 -2.40
CA SER A 12 -10.90 9.56 -1.34
C SER A 12 -10.09 9.37 -0.06
N THR A 13 -9.81 8.13 0.31
CA THR A 13 -8.99 7.83 1.48
C THR A 13 -7.57 8.37 1.32
N CYS A 14 -7.00 8.25 0.12
CA CYS A 14 -5.67 8.78 -0.17
C CYS A 14 -5.64 10.31 -0.06
N LYS A 15 -6.70 10.97 -0.52
CA LYS A 15 -6.80 12.44 -0.41
C LYS A 15 -6.83 12.88 1.05
N LYS A 16 -7.60 12.17 1.89
CA LYS A 16 -7.66 12.45 3.32
C LYS A 16 -6.30 12.23 3.98
N ALA A 17 -5.63 11.15 3.61
CA ALA A 17 -4.32 10.81 4.15
C ALA A 17 -3.28 11.88 3.78
N LYS A 18 -3.29 12.35 2.54
CA LYS A 18 -2.37 13.40 2.09
C LYS A 18 -2.61 14.70 2.84
N ALA A 19 -3.88 15.08 3.01
CA ALA A 19 -4.24 16.28 3.76
C ALA A 19 -3.75 16.17 5.22
N TRP A 20 -3.85 14.99 5.82
CA TRP A 20 -3.37 14.75 7.17
C TRP A 20 -1.85 14.94 7.27
N LEU A 21 -1.11 14.39 6.29
CA LEU A 21 0.36 14.56 6.25
C LEU A 21 0.74 16.03 6.16
N GLU A 22 0.08 16.77 5.28
CA GLU A 22 0.35 18.20 5.08
C GLU A 22 -0.01 18.99 6.34
N SER A 23 -1.15 18.70 6.95
CA SER A 23 -1.61 19.39 8.14
C SER A 23 -0.70 19.16 9.35
N ASN A 24 -0.03 18.03 9.42
CA ASN A 24 0.85 17.67 10.52
C ASN A 24 2.33 17.93 10.23
N GLY A 25 2.63 18.56 9.10
CA GLY A 25 4.00 18.93 8.76
C GLY A 25 4.92 17.74 8.49
N VAL A 26 4.37 16.61 8.08
CA VAL A 26 5.18 15.42 7.79
C VAL A 26 5.75 15.52 6.38
N ALA A 27 7.07 15.43 6.27
CA ALA A 27 7.72 15.42 4.95
C ALA A 27 7.52 14.07 4.27
N PHE A 28 7.12 14.09 3.00
CA PHE A 28 6.89 12.84 2.27
C PHE A 28 7.22 13.00 0.79
N ASP A 29 7.59 11.89 0.17
CA ASP A 29 7.75 11.78 -1.28
C ASP A 29 6.48 11.12 -1.82
N ASP A 30 5.77 11.81 -2.71
CA ASP A 30 4.50 11.37 -3.26
C ASP A 30 4.76 10.49 -4.49
N ARG A 31 4.31 9.23 -4.43
CA ARG A 31 4.49 8.28 -5.54
C ARG A 31 3.12 7.75 -5.98
N HIS A 32 2.82 7.89 -7.28
CA HIS A 32 1.58 7.41 -7.85
C HIS A 32 1.61 5.88 -7.94
N ILE A 33 0.71 5.22 -7.22
CA ILE A 33 0.73 3.76 -7.06
C ILE A 33 0.42 3.00 -8.37
N VAL A 34 -0.25 3.66 -9.31
CA VAL A 34 -0.59 3.06 -10.62
C VAL A 34 0.46 3.37 -11.67
N GLU A 35 0.83 4.64 -11.83
CA GLU A 35 1.79 5.06 -12.85
C GLU A 35 3.22 4.63 -12.52
N GLU A 36 3.54 4.57 -11.24
CA GLU A 36 4.83 4.10 -10.74
C GLU A 36 4.60 2.92 -9.81
N ASN A 37 3.92 1.90 -10.32
CA ASN A 37 3.51 0.78 -9.51
C ASN A 37 4.71 0.04 -8.90
N PRO A 38 4.56 -0.45 -7.66
CA PRO A 38 5.64 -1.15 -6.98
C PRO A 38 6.04 -2.44 -7.70
N SER A 39 7.33 -2.75 -7.67
CA SER A 39 7.85 -4.02 -8.16
C SER A 39 7.60 -5.12 -7.13
N ALA A 40 7.69 -6.38 -7.58
CA ALA A 40 7.57 -7.52 -6.66
C ALA A 40 8.64 -7.47 -5.58
N GLU A 41 9.84 -7.04 -5.94
CA GLU A 41 10.96 -6.93 -5.00
C GLU A 41 10.70 -5.87 -3.93
N GLU A 42 10.21 -4.70 -4.34
CA GLU A 42 9.84 -3.64 -3.39
C GLU A 42 8.74 -4.12 -2.45
N LEU A 43 7.70 -4.74 -3.00
CA LEU A 43 6.59 -5.25 -2.21
C LEU A 43 7.02 -6.30 -1.20
N LYS A 44 7.96 -7.16 -1.58
CA LYS A 44 8.49 -8.19 -0.68
C LYS A 44 9.21 -7.55 0.52
N ILE A 45 10.05 -6.56 0.24
CA ILE A 45 10.79 -5.85 1.29
C ILE A 45 9.81 -5.14 2.24
N TRP A 46 8.85 -4.42 1.69
CA TRP A 46 7.87 -3.69 2.49
C TRP A 46 6.98 -4.63 3.30
N TRP A 47 6.59 -5.75 2.71
CA TRP A 47 5.80 -6.75 3.41
C TRP A 47 6.58 -7.29 4.62
N GLN A 48 7.84 -7.64 4.42
CA GLN A 48 8.69 -8.15 5.50
C GLN A 48 8.87 -7.10 6.60
N MET A 49 9.06 -5.84 6.23
CA MET A 49 9.18 -4.74 7.19
C MET A 49 7.89 -4.51 7.98
N SER A 50 6.74 -4.76 7.36
CA SER A 50 5.44 -4.47 7.97
C SER A 50 5.08 -5.44 9.11
N GLY A 51 5.56 -6.66 9.04
CA GLY A 51 5.16 -7.71 9.98
C GLY A 51 3.72 -8.16 9.82
N LEU A 52 3.04 -7.75 8.75
CA LEU A 52 1.64 -8.07 8.50
C LEU A 52 1.49 -9.26 7.54
N PRO A 53 0.33 -9.94 7.55
CA PRO A 53 0.04 -10.94 6.51
C PRO A 53 0.04 -10.29 5.14
N LEU A 54 0.53 -11.01 4.13
CA LEU A 54 0.62 -10.49 2.77
C LEU A 54 -0.73 -10.06 2.21
N LYS A 55 -1.80 -10.72 2.61
CA LYS A 55 -3.17 -10.37 2.19
C LYS A 55 -3.51 -8.90 2.51
N LYS A 56 -2.91 -8.32 3.54
CA LYS A 56 -3.17 -6.93 3.92
C LYS A 56 -2.69 -5.94 2.86
N PHE A 57 -1.80 -6.36 1.98
CA PHE A 57 -1.29 -5.51 0.89
C PHE A 57 -2.19 -5.53 -0.34
N PHE A 58 -3.23 -6.36 -0.34
CA PHE A 58 -4.22 -6.37 -1.43
C PHE A 58 -5.36 -5.40 -1.15
N ASN A 59 -5.80 -4.72 -2.20
CA ASN A 59 -6.98 -3.86 -2.13
C ASN A 59 -8.24 -4.74 -2.28
N THR A 60 -8.64 -5.35 -1.16
CA THR A 60 -9.73 -6.35 -1.13
C THR A 60 -11.10 -5.79 -1.48
N SER A 61 -11.29 -4.48 -1.36
CA SER A 61 -12.55 -3.83 -1.71
C SER A 61 -12.56 -3.29 -3.14
N GLY A 62 -11.47 -3.45 -3.89
CA GLY A 62 -11.35 -2.95 -5.25
C GLY A 62 -12.06 -3.83 -6.27
N LEU A 63 -12.45 -3.21 -7.39
CA LEU A 63 -13.14 -3.92 -8.48
C LEU A 63 -12.25 -5.01 -9.08
N LEU A 64 -10.98 -4.71 -9.31
CA LEU A 64 -10.05 -5.67 -9.93
C LEU A 64 -9.86 -6.91 -9.06
N TYR A 65 -9.79 -6.73 -7.75
CA TYR A 65 -9.71 -7.85 -6.82
C TYR A 65 -10.92 -8.77 -6.97
N LYS A 66 -12.11 -8.18 -7.08
CA LYS A 66 -13.36 -8.93 -7.25
C LYS A 66 -13.46 -9.59 -8.62
N GLU A 67 -13.08 -8.87 -9.67
CA GLU A 67 -13.12 -9.38 -11.05
C GLU A 67 -12.21 -10.59 -11.23
N LEU A 68 -11.04 -10.57 -10.62
CA LEU A 68 -10.07 -11.66 -10.69
C LEU A 68 -10.39 -12.79 -9.71
N GLN A 69 -11.43 -12.64 -8.89
CA GLN A 69 -11.85 -13.63 -7.89
C GLN A 69 -10.71 -14.01 -6.94
N LEU A 70 -9.95 -13.02 -6.50
CA LEU A 70 -8.77 -13.25 -5.68
C LEU A 70 -9.09 -13.79 -4.30
N LYS A 71 -10.27 -13.50 -3.76
CA LYS A 71 -10.70 -14.07 -2.49
C LYS A 71 -10.60 -15.60 -2.50
N ASP A 72 -10.95 -16.21 -3.65
CA ASP A 72 -10.91 -17.66 -3.80
C ASP A 72 -9.57 -18.18 -4.26
N LYS A 73 -8.80 -17.36 -5.00
CA LYS A 73 -7.53 -17.78 -5.60
C LYS A 73 -6.32 -17.62 -4.67
N LEU A 74 -6.29 -16.55 -3.87
CA LEU A 74 -5.13 -16.27 -3.02
C LEU A 74 -4.73 -17.41 -2.09
N PRO A 75 -5.67 -18.13 -1.45
CA PRO A 75 -5.27 -19.24 -0.58
C PRO A 75 -4.45 -20.32 -1.26
N ASP A 76 -4.60 -20.49 -2.59
CA ASP A 76 -3.89 -21.49 -3.37
C ASP A 76 -2.62 -20.94 -4.02
N MET A 77 -2.32 -19.67 -3.83
CA MET A 77 -1.13 -19.03 -4.40
C MET A 77 0.00 -18.94 -3.39
N SER A 78 1.23 -19.16 -3.88
CA SER A 78 2.41 -18.96 -3.04
C SER A 78 2.60 -17.45 -2.80
N GLU A 79 3.41 -17.11 -1.80
CA GLU A 79 3.74 -15.72 -1.51
C GLU A 79 4.41 -15.06 -2.71
N GLU A 80 5.30 -15.77 -3.39
CA GLU A 80 5.97 -15.24 -4.58
C GLU A 80 4.98 -14.96 -5.70
N GLU A 81 4.02 -15.86 -5.93
CA GLU A 81 2.98 -15.66 -6.92
C GLU A 81 2.12 -14.45 -6.58
N GLN A 82 1.79 -14.27 -5.30
CA GLN A 82 1.01 -13.12 -4.84
C GLN A 82 1.77 -11.81 -5.04
N LEU A 83 3.07 -11.79 -4.74
CA LEU A 83 3.90 -10.60 -4.94
C LEU A 83 4.01 -10.24 -6.41
N GLU A 84 4.19 -11.23 -7.27
CA GLU A 84 4.22 -11.03 -8.72
C GLU A 84 2.90 -10.45 -9.22
N LEU A 85 1.78 -11.00 -8.73
CA LEU A 85 0.45 -10.51 -9.11
C LEU A 85 0.27 -9.04 -8.71
N LEU A 86 0.63 -8.69 -7.48
CA LEU A 86 0.55 -7.31 -7.00
C LEU A 86 1.36 -6.35 -7.87
N SER A 87 2.51 -6.80 -8.37
CA SER A 87 3.40 -5.97 -9.18
C SER A 87 2.85 -5.70 -10.59
N THR A 88 1.85 -6.45 -11.02
CA THR A 88 1.29 -6.29 -12.37
C THR A 88 0.37 -5.07 -12.49
N ASN A 89 -0.20 -4.61 -11.38
CA ASN A 89 -1.17 -3.51 -11.43
C ASN A 89 -1.29 -2.86 -10.06
N GLY A 90 -0.98 -1.56 -10.00
CA GLY A 90 -1.08 -0.79 -8.75
C GLY A 90 -2.48 -0.74 -8.14
N MET A 91 -3.52 -0.94 -8.96
CA MET A 91 -4.89 -0.98 -8.45
C MET A 91 -5.17 -2.19 -7.56
N LEU A 92 -4.33 -3.22 -7.63
CA LEU A 92 -4.43 -4.40 -6.76
C LEU A 92 -3.86 -4.13 -5.37
N VAL A 93 -3.04 -3.10 -5.25
CA VAL A 93 -2.30 -2.83 -4.01
C VAL A 93 -3.15 -1.97 -3.08
N LYS A 94 -3.16 -2.33 -1.80
CA LYS A 94 -3.82 -1.55 -0.74
C LYS A 94 -3.18 -0.17 -0.66
N ARG A 95 -4.00 0.85 -0.54
CA ARG A 95 -3.53 2.26 -0.50
C ARG A 95 -4.31 3.06 0.53
N PRO A 96 -3.69 4.10 1.07
CA PRO A 96 -2.29 4.49 0.84
C PRO A 96 -1.32 3.59 1.60
N LEU A 97 -0.04 3.64 1.19
CA LEU A 97 1.05 3.00 1.91
C LEU A 97 2.04 4.06 2.36
N ILE A 98 2.55 3.91 3.58
CA ILE A 98 3.66 4.73 4.09
C ILE A 98 4.85 3.80 4.28
N ILE A 99 5.96 4.15 3.65
CA ILE A 99 7.21 3.40 3.79
C ILE A 99 8.20 4.28 4.52
N GLY A 100 8.50 3.93 5.76
CA GLY A 100 9.51 4.59 6.55
C GLY A 100 10.85 3.88 6.45
N GLU A 101 11.80 4.30 7.26
CA GLU A 101 13.15 3.73 7.26
C GLU A 101 13.15 2.29 7.76
N ASP A 102 12.33 2.01 8.77
CA ASP A 102 12.28 0.70 9.41
C ASP A 102 10.84 0.22 9.69
N PHE A 103 9.85 0.82 9.03
CA PHE A 103 8.45 0.47 9.24
C PHE A 103 7.62 0.71 7.98
N VAL A 104 6.46 0.06 7.92
CA VAL A 104 5.48 0.24 6.84
C VAL A 104 4.10 0.36 7.46
N LEU A 105 3.33 1.36 7.01
CA LEU A 105 1.93 1.52 7.42
C LEU A 105 1.04 1.22 6.21
N VAL A 106 0.04 0.38 6.39
CA VAL A 106 -0.85 -0.08 5.33
C VAL A 106 -2.25 0.47 5.58
N GLY A 107 -2.75 1.25 4.61
CA GLY A 107 -4.02 1.95 4.77
C GLY A 107 -3.88 3.19 5.62
N PHE A 108 -4.96 3.97 5.74
CA PHE A 108 -4.95 5.19 6.53
C PHE A 108 -5.70 4.97 7.85
N LYS A 109 -4.95 4.81 8.92
CA LYS A 109 -5.46 4.69 10.28
C LYS A 109 -4.74 5.72 11.13
N GLU A 110 -5.43 6.80 11.47
CA GLU A 110 -4.83 7.93 12.18
C GLU A 110 -4.06 7.53 13.43
N ALA A 111 -4.58 6.57 14.21
CA ALA A 111 -3.90 6.11 15.41
C ALA A 111 -2.51 5.54 15.10
N GLU A 112 -2.36 4.84 13.98
CA GLU A 112 -1.06 4.29 13.56
C GLU A 112 -0.15 5.37 12.98
N TRP A 113 -0.74 6.38 12.35
CA TRP A 113 0.00 7.45 11.70
C TRP A 113 0.53 8.50 12.67
N GLU A 114 0.09 8.48 13.93
CA GLU A 114 0.60 9.38 14.97
C GLU A 114 2.11 9.30 15.14
N ARG A 115 2.69 8.14 14.86
CA ARG A 115 4.14 7.95 14.93
C ARG A 115 4.92 8.80 13.93
N LEU A 116 4.24 9.35 12.93
CA LEU A 116 4.86 10.19 11.90
C LEU A 116 5.07 11.63 12.35
N LYS A 117 4.42 12.03 13.42
CA LYS A 117 4.51 13.40 13.94
C LYS A 117 5.84 13.70 14.60
#